data_f862a6a3c6f14279dea48745faea5f1a
#
_entry.id   f862a6a3c6f14279dea48745faea5f1a
#
_cell.length_a   1.000
_cell.length_b   1.000
_cell.length_c   1.000
_cell.angle_alpha   90.00
_cell.angle_beta   90.00
_cell.angle_gamma   90.00
#
_symmetry.space_group_name_H-M   'P 1'
#
loop_
_entity.id
_entity.type
_entity.pdbx_description
1 polymer ?
#
loop_
_entity_poly.entity_id
_entity_poly.type
_entity_poly.pdbx_seq_one_letter_code
_entity_poly.pdbx_strand_id
1 'polypeptide(L)'
;NLTALQNDLNRPNRVVKEGDIFGFDYDLNTSSYGAWAQMVYTGNKNDLFVSAKSDYVSFYREGYMKNGRFPDSSFGKSAVNDFLTYAFKVGDTYKINGRNYLYGVLSYRTRAPFSRFAYLSARIRDEVVSNLTTEKISAAEGGYIFRFSGISGRLSAYYSQFDDQIENISYYHDELRTFVNYVTSDISKRHSGVELGLNTKVSTTFSIEAALAYGKYVYTNRPVATITQDNSSKVVDEGKVIYLKNYRVPGVPQTAATLGFNYNSPDFWFLSANVNYFDQNYVDTNFDRRTAGAVDLVDKDENPEKFYEIIGQEKLPSQFTVDFLAGYSYKFGKYIVGGTLSVGNVLDNQDFITSGFEQNRYDFITKDVDKFPAKYWYGYGRNYSLNLYLRF
;
A
#
# COMPACT_ATOMS: atom_id res chain seq x y z
N ASN A 1 27.83 -28.74 -13.26
CA ASN A 1 28.37 -29.09 -11.94
C ASN A 1 27.22 -29.58 -11.04
N LEU A 2 27.22 -30.88 -10.71
CA LEU A 2 26.17 -31.51 -9.89
C LEU A 2 26.12 -30.89 -8.48
N THR A 3 27.25 -30.43 -7.94
CA THR A 3 27.31 -29.74 -6.65
C THR A 3 26.48 -28.48 -6.63
N ALA A 4 26.53 -27.69 -7.70
CA ALA A 4 25.78 -26.43 -7.80
C ALA A 4 24.25 -26.63 -7.89
N LEU A 5 23.77 -27.84 -8.17
CA LEU A 5 22.35 -28.17 -8.20
C LEU A 5 21.80 -28.67 -6.84
N GLN A 6 22.68 -28.86 -5.86
CA GLN A 6 22.25 -29.33 -4.55
C GLN A 6 21.60 -28.19 -3.74
N ASN A 7 20.45 -28.48 -3.17
CA ASN A 7 19.77 -27.54 -2.28
C ASN A 7 20.45 -27.48 -0.90
N ASP A 8 21.02 -28.63 -0.45
CA ASP A 8 21.73 -28.73 0.83
C ASP A 8 22.96 -29.64 0.71
N LEU A 9 24.16 -29.03 0.66
CA LEU A 9 25.43 -29.76 0.66
C LEU A 9 25.72 -30.50 1.97
N ASN A 10 25.07 -30.14 3.08
CA ASN A 10 25.20 -30.84 4.35
C ASN A 10 24.45 -32.18 4.35
N ARG A 11 23.46 -32.33 3.43
CA ARG A 11 22.65 -33.54 3.28
C ARG A 11 22.39 -33.88 1.80
N PRO A 12 23.45 -34.14 0.99
CA PRO A 12 23.34 -34.24 -0.46
C PRO A 12 22.50 -35.44 -0.94
N ASN A 13 22.37 -36.47 -0.13
CA ASN A 13 21.63 -37.72 -0.46
C ASN A 13 20.30 -37.82 0.25
N ARG A 14 19.78 -36.72 0.80
CA ARG A 14 18.50 -36.74 1.50
C ARG A 14 17.35 -37.10 0.56
N VAL A 15 16.59 -38.11 0.95
CA VAL A 15 15.32 -38.46 0.29
C VAL A 15 14.22 -37.62 0.91
N VAL A 16 13.61 -36.75 0.13
CA VAL A 16 12.52 -35.86 0.56
C VAL A 16 11.20 -36.60 0.46
N LYS A 17 10.37 -36.55 1.50
CA LYS A 17 9.03 -37.12 1.60
C LYS A 17 8.00 -36.00 1.80
N GLU A 18 6.73 -36.36 1.66
CA GLU A 18 5.62 -35.44 1.98
C GLU A 18 5.73 -34.94 3.42
N GLY A 19 5.63 -33.60 3.59
CA GLY A 19 5.80 -32.91 4.88
C GLY A 19 7.24 -32.46 5.17
N ASP A 20 8.23 -32.87 4.39
CA ASP A 20 9.61 -32.42 4.57
C ASP A 20 9.84 -31.02 3.95
N ILE A 21 10.65 -30.21 4.60
CA ILE A 21 11.10 -28.92 4.02
C ILE A 21 12.03 -29.22 2.85
N PHE A 22 11.76 -28.58 1.70
CA PHE A 22 12.51 -28.77 0.46
C PHE A 22 12.88 -27.42 -0.20
N GLY A 23 14.02 -27.40 -0.86
CA GLY A 23 14.48 -26.28 -1.68
C GLY A 23 15.26 -25.23 -0.90
N PHE A 24 14.69 -24.69 0.16
CA PHE A 24 15.32 -23.71 1.05
C PHE A 24 14.69 -23.76 2.45
N ASP A 25 15.49 -23.33 3.45
CA ASP A 25 15.04 -23.20 4.84
C ASP A 25 15.84 -22.07 5.50
N TYR A 26 15.14 -21.04 5.98
CA TYR A 26 15.77 -19.87 6.59
C TYR A 26 14.79 -19.07 7.44
N ASP A 27 15.34 -18.34 8.41
CA ASP A 27 14.64 -17.34 9.20
C ASP A 27 15.17 -15.92 8.92
N LEU A 28 14.29 -14.93 9.00
CA LEU A 28 14.62 -13.51 9.09
C LEU A 28 14.33 -13.03 10.51
N ASN A 29 15.38 -12.82 11.26
CA ASN A 29 15.30 -12.40 12.66
C ASN A 29 15.39 -10.88 12.73
N THR A 30 14.39 -10.22 13.32
CA THR A 30 14.34 -8.77 13.48
C THR A 30 14.15 -8.42 14.95
N SER A 31 14.97 -7.51 15.45
CA SER A 31 14.87 -6.94 16.79
C SER A 31 14.69 -5.43 16.70
N SER A 32 13.84 -4.86 17.54
CA SER A 32 13.60 -3.42 17.61
C SER A 32 13.50 -2.99 19.07
N TYR A 33 14.31 -2.01 19.44
CA TYR A 33 14.31 -1.39 20.76
C TYR A 33 14.16 0.11 20.59
N GLY A 34 13.20 0.71 21.27
CA GLY A 34 12.96 2.13 21.10
C GLY A 34 12.42 2.82 22.33
N ALA A 35 12.61 4.12 22.35
CA ALA A 35 12.03 5.02 23.34
C ALA A 35 11.32 6.18 22.64
N TRP A 36 10.25 6.67 23.27
CA TRP A 36 9.52 7.83 22.79
C TRP A 36 9.08 8.70 23.95
N ALA A 37 8.94 9.98 23.69
CA ALA A 37 8.40 10.96 24.62
C ALA A 37 7.47 11.91 23.88
N GLN A 38 6.43 12.34 24.58
CA GLN A 38 5.49 13.37 24.09
C GLN A 38 5.18 14.35 25.20
N MET A 39 5.18 15.62 24.85
CA MET A 39 4.71 16.71 25.68
C MET A 39 3.45 17.29 25.05
N VAL A 40 2.45 17.55 25.86
CA VAL A 40 1.19 18.19 25.46
C VAL A 40 0.99 19.41 26.34
N TYR A 41 0.71 20.54 25.71
CA TYR A 41 0.32 21.78 26.38
C TYR A 41 -1.11 22.13 25.96
N THR A 42 -2.01 22.22 26.91
CA THR A 42 -3.41 22.63 26.69
C THR A 42 -3.64 24.00 27.28
N GLY A 43 -3.81 24.99 26.42
CA GLY A 43 -4.08 26.38 26.79
C GLY A 43 -5.48 26.83 26.37
N ASN A 44 -5.80 28.08 26.68
CA ASN A 44 -7.10 28.65 26.34
C ASN A 44 -7.35 28.73 24.83
N LYS A 45 -6.30 29.06 24.04
CA LYS A 45 -6.40 29.23 22.59
C LYS A 45 -5.65 28.15 21.78
N ASN A 46 -4.68 27.48 22.37
CA ASN A 46 -3.82 26.52 21.68
C ASN A 46 -3.74 25.20 22.44
N ASP A 47 -3.79 24.10 21.71
CA ASP A 47 -3.42 22.78 22.18
C ASP A 47 -2.22 22.32 21.35
N LEU A 48 -1.03 22.47 21.93
CA LEU A 48 0.25 22.13 21.30
C LEU A 48 0.72 20.75 21.74
N PHE A 49 1.23 19.95 20.82
CA PHE A 49 1.99 18.76 21.17
C PHE A 49 3.33 18.70 20.42
N VAL A 50 4.32 18.12 21.08
CA VAL A 50 5.62 17.79 20.50
C VAL A 50 5.94 16.36 20.90
N SER A 51 6.35 15.54 19.95
CA SER A 51 6.79 14.17 20.23
C SER A 51 8.10 13.84 19.51
N ALA A 52 8.93 13.05 20.16
CA ALA A 52 10.14 12.49 19.61
C ALA A 52 10.22 11.00 19.92
N LYS A 53 10.76 10.25 18.97
CA LYS A 53 11.00 8.80 19.07
C LYS A 53 12.36 8.46 18.48
N SER A 54 13.04 7.48 19.07
CA SER A 54 14.22 6.85 18.47
C SER A 54 14.15 5.35 18.66
N ASP A 55 14.44 4.59 17.61
CA ASP A 55 14.49 3.14 17.64
C ASP A 55 15.83 2.64 17.07
N TYR A 56 16.43 1.66 17.73
CA TYR A 56 17.48 0.82 17.17
C TYR A 56 16.83 -0.44 16.60
N VAL A 57 16.96 -0.65 15.31
CA VAL A 57 16.41 -1.79 14.59
C VAL A 57 17.58 -2.59 14.01
N SER A 58 17.60 -3.89 14.27
CA SER A 58 18.59 -4.78 13.69
C SER A 58 17.93 -6.03 13.14
N PHE A 59 18.49 -6.56 12.05
CA PHE A 59 18.03 -7.82 11.50
C PHE A 59 19.18 -8.62 10.88
N TYR A 60 18.99 -9.93 10.83
CA TYR A 60 19.88 -10.86 10.15
C TYR A 60 19.08 -12.05 9.59
N ARG A 61 19.66 -12.71 8.59
CA ARG A 61 19.17 -13.97 8.05
C ARG A 61 19.91 -15.14 8.70
N GLU A 62 19.21 -16.20 9.01
CA GLU A 62 19.81 -17.47 9.43
C GLU A 62 19.33 -18.58 8.48
N GLY A 63 20.25 -19.17 7.75
CA GLY A 63 19.98 -20.23 6.78
C GLY A 63 20.28 -21.60 7.34
N TYR A 64 19.38 -22.58 7.12
CA TYR A 64 19.49 -23.95 7.63
C TYR A 64 19.90 -24.95 6.55
N MET A 65 19.97 -24.54 5.29
CA MET A 65 20.45 -25.34 4.17
C MET A 65 21.67 -24.70 3.51
N LYS A 66 22.71 -25.52 3.24
CA LYS A 66 23.91 -25.09 2.54
C LYS A 66 23.72 -25.24 1.04
N ASN A 67 23.32 -24.17 0.36
CA ASN A 67 23.04 -24.16 -1.07
C ASN A 67 24.32 -24.38 -1.88
N GLY A 68 24.28 -25.26 -2.86
CA GLY A 68 25.44 -25.65 -3.66
C GLY A 68 26.01 -24.53 -4.55
N ARG A 69 25.22 -23.52 -4.90
CA ARG A 69 25.70 -22.32 -5.63
C ARG A 69 26.29 -21.27 -4.72
N PHE A 70 25.79 -21.18 -3.49
CA PHE A 70 26.14 -20.16 -2.50
C PHE A 70 26.60 -20.82 -1.19
N PRO A 71 27.62 -21.70 -1.24
CA PRO A 71 28.02 -22.51 -0.07
C PRO A 71 28.50 -21.66 1.10
N ASP A 72 29.03 -20.47 0.83
CA ASP A 72 29.63 -19.58 1.83
C ASP A 72 28.70 -18.48 2.34
N SER A 73 27.51 -18.32 1.70
CA SER A 73 26.56 -17.25 2.01
C SER A 73 25.09 -17.72 2.17
N SER A 74 24.89 -19.03 2.28
CA SER A 74 23.54 -19.61 2.39
C SER A 74 23.26 -20.26 3.74
N PHE A 75 24.26 -20.79 4.43
CA PHE A 75 24.16 -21.54 5.65
C PHE A 75 24.69 -20.75 6.85
N GLY A 76 23.94 -20.83 7.96
CA GLY A 76 24.27 -20.14 9.20
C GLY A 76 23.79 -18.70 9.25
N LYS A 77 24.28 -17.97 10.24
CA LYS A 77 23.90 -16.57 10.52
C LYS A 77 24.65 -15.61 9.62
N SER A 78 23.93 -14.73 8.95
CA SER A 78 24.49 -13.63 8.17
C SER A 78 25.10 -12.53 9.04
N ALA A 79 25.75 -11.55 8.41
CA ALA A 79 26.04 -10.29 9.06
C ALA A 79 24.75 -9.63 9.58
N VAL A 80 24.87 -8.90 10.70
CA VAL A 80 23.78 -8.12 11.26
C VAL A 80 23.72 -6.77 10.54
N ASN A 81 22.55 -6.42 10.06
CA ASN A 81 22.24 -5.11 9.51
C ASN A 81 21.52 -4.30 10.57
N ASP A 82 22.03 -3.14 10.95
CA ASP A 82 21.49 -2.32 12.02
C ASP A 82 21.27 -0.88 11.57
N PHE A 83 20.24 -0.26 12.15
CA PHE A 83 19.75 1.07 11.79
C PHE A 83 19.30 1.81 13.04
N LEU A 84 19.79 3.02 13.21
CA LEU A 84 19.20 3.97 14.15
C LEU A 84 18.16 4.81 13.42
N THR A 85 16.93 4.75 13.87
CA THR A 85 15.81 5.50 13.30
C THR A 85 15.26 6.50 14.29
N TYR A 86 14.68 7.57 13.79
CA TYR A 86 14.09 8.63 14.61
C TYR A 86 12.83 9.18 13.98
N ALA A 87 11.96 9.72 14.82
CA ALA A 87 10.75 10.41 14.42
C ALA A 87 10.50 11.64 15.29
N PHE A 88 10.10 12.71 14.62
CA PHE A 88 9.69 13.97 15.27
C PHE A 88 8.30 14.35 14.75
N LYS A 89 7.44 14.80 15.65
CA LYS A 89 6.11 15.28 15.29
C LYS A 89 5.76 16.48 16.16
N VAL A 90 5.28 17.53 15.54
CA VAL A 90 4.75 18.72 16.21
C VAL A 90 3.40 19.09 15.60
N GLY A 91 2.48 19.49 16.43
CA GLY A 91 1.20 19.97 15.95
C GLY A 91 0.57 20.93 16.94
N ASP A 92 -0.24 21.83 16.41
CA ASP A 92 -1.03 22.78 17.18
C ASP A 92 -2.47 22.79 16.68
N THR A 93 -3.40 22.96 17.62
CA THR A 93 -4.80 23.28 17.35
C THR A 93 -5.13 24.64 17.93
N TYR A 94 -5.30 25.63 17.06
CA TYR A 94 -5.71 26.97 17.39
C TYR A 94 -7.24 27.06 17.53
N LYS A 95 -7.73 27.38 18.69
CA LYS A 95 -9.15 27.55 19.03
C LYS A 95 -9.58 28.99 18.70
N ILE A 96 -10.11 29.22 17.51
CA ILE A 96 -10.66 30.54 17.14
C ILE A 96 -11.79 30.92 18.11
N ASN A 97 -12.67 29.96 18.38
CA ASN A 97 -13.72 30.00 19.39
C ASN A 97 -14.18 28.54 19.70
N GLY A 98 -15.21 28.39 20.56
CA GLY A 98 -15.73 27.07 20.96
C GLY A 98 -16.33 26.23 19.82
N ARG A 99 -16.41 26.74 18.59
CA ARG A 99 -17.03 26.08 17.43
C ARG A 99 -16.07 25.96 16.24
N ASN A 100 -14.99 26.73 16.22
CA ASN A 100 -14.10 26.85 15.05
C ASN A 100 -12.66 26.65 15.49
N TYR A 101 -11.97 25.74 14.82
CA TYR A 101 -10.60 25.35 15.12
C TYR A 101 -9.78 25.27 13.82
N LEU A 102 -8.56 25.79 13.88
CA LEU A 102 -7.53 25.53 12.88
C LEU A 102 -6.52 24.57 13.49
N TYR A 103 -6.04 23.61 12.73
CA TYR A 103 -4.95 22.75 13.19
C TYR A 103 -3.88 22.60 12.12
N GLY A 104 -2.66 22.32 12.56
CA GLY A 104 -1.55 21.99 11.71
C GLY A 104 -0.65 20.97 12.38
N VAL A 105 -0.11 20.06 11.59
CA VAL A 105 0.80 19.01 12.03
C VAL A 105 1.95 18.86 11.04
N LEU A 106 3.18 18.84 11.56
CA LEU A 106 4.38 18.53 10.81
C LEU A 106 5.02 17.28 11.40
N SER A 107 5.54 16.41 10.55
CA SER A 107 6.26 15.23 11.00
C SER A 107 7.41 14.88 10.04
N TYR A 108 8.48 14.36 10.63
CA TYR A 108 9.58 13.73 9.92
C TYR A 108 9.95 12.44 10.64
N ARG A 109 10.15 11.37 9.88
CA ARG A 109 10.64 10.10 10.44
C ARG A 109 11.52 9.36 9.46
N THR A 110 12.44 8.58 10.01
CA THR A 110 13.14 7.54 9.28
C THR A 110 12.58 6.17 9.65
N ARG A 111 12.70 5.20 8.77
CA ARG A 111 12.26 3.82 8.98
C ARG A 111 13.33 2.87 8.43
N ALA A 112 13.72 1.87 9.22
CA ALA A 112 14.59 0.82 8.74
C ALA A 112 13.93 0.06 7.57
N PRO A 113 14.70 -0.39 6.57
CA PRO A 113 14.15 -1.21 5.50
C PRO A 113 13.57 -2.51 6.05
N PHE A 114 12.52 -3.03 5.42
CA PHE A 114 12.00 -4.34 5.79
C PHE A 114 13.02 -5.43 5.47
N SER A 115 13.30 -6.30 6.44
CA SER A 115 14.27 -7.39 6.29
C SER A 115 13.99 -8.26 5.05
N ARG A 116 12.71 -8.47 4.70
CA ARG A 116 12.30 -9.24 3.52
C ARG A 116 12.72 -8.62 2.17
N PHE A 117 12.96 -7.31 2.11
CA PHE A 117 13.37 -6.59 0.91
C PHE A 117 14.87 -6.26 0.91
N ALA A 118 15.53 -6.48 2.04
CA ALA A 118 16.93 -6.14 2.23
C ALA A 118 17.89 -7.12 1.56
N TYR A 119 17.48 -8.35 1.34
CA TYR A 119 18.31 -9.39 0.72
C TYR A 119 17.96 -9.55 -0.76
N LEU A 120 18.99 -9.72 -1.61
CA LEU A 120 18.79 -9.96 -3.04
C LEU A 120 17.96 -11.25 -3.29
N SER A 121 18.27 -12.33 -2.55
CA SER A 121 17.49 -13.56 -2.56
C SER A 121 17.63 -14.30 -1.22
N ALA A 122 16.82 -13.92 -0.24
CA ALA A 122 16.87 -14.51 1.10
C ALA A 122 16.70 -16.03 1.11
N ARG A 123 16.10 -16.63 0.08
CA ARG A 123 15.92 -18.07 -0.03
C ARG A 123 17.24 -18.84 -0.12
N ILE A 124 18.23 -18.28 -0.82
CA ILE A 124 19.45 -19.00 -1.22
C ILE A 124 20.76 -18.37 -0.79
N ARG A 125 20.75 -17.10 -0.35
CA ARG A 125 21.95 -16.36 0.09
C ARG A 125 21.64 -15.19 1.01
N ASP A 126 22.63 -14.73 1.73
CA ASP A 126 22.55 -13.64 2.69
C ASP A 126 23.06 -12.29 2.16
N GLU A 127 23.31 -12.20 0.86
CA GLU A 127 23.75 -10.97 0.21
C GLU A 127 22.65 -9.90 0.26
N VAL A 128 22.99 -8.74 0.81
CA VAL A 128 22.06 -7.61 0.91
C VAL A 128 22.12 -6.71 -0.34
N VAL A 129 21.07 -5.95 -0.52
CA VAL A 129 20.96 -4.92 -1.57
C VAL A 129 22.07 -3.89 -1.38
N SER A 130 22.72 -3.51 -2.46
CA SER A 130 23.66 -2.38 -2.46
C SER A 130 22.96 -1.10 -2.04
N ASN A 131 23.64 -0.27 -1.23
CA ASN A 131 23.09 0.99 -0.72
C ASN A 131 21.84 0.86 0.18
N LEU A 132 21.77 -0.22 0.97
CA LEU A 132 20.68 -0.41 1.94
C LEU A 132 20.69 0.73 2.97
N THR A 133 19.62 1.52 2.99
CA THR A 133 19.51 2.71 3.85
C THR A 133 18.10 2.82 4.46
N THR A 134 17.92 3.75 5.39
CA THR A 134 16.61 4.03 5.99
C THR A 134 15.74 4.84 5.03
N GLU A 135 14.48 4.43 4.90
CA GLU A 135 13.45 5.25 4.27
C GLU A 135 13.23 6.55 5.05
N LYS A 136 13.03 7.67 4.35
CA LYS A 136 12.71 8.97 4.92
C LYS A 136 11.28 9.36 4.58
N ILE A 137 10.55 9.85 5.58
CA ILE A 137 9.14 10.24 5.42
C ILE A 137 8.94 11.61 6.04
N SER A 138 8.62 12.58 5.20
CA SER A 138 8.24 13.94 5.60
C SER A 138 6.75 14.14 5.35
N ALA A 139 6.01 14.67 6.33
CA ALA A 139 4.60 14.94 6.13
C ALA A 139 4.16 16.24 6.81
N ALA A 140 3.22 16.91 6.17
CA ALA A 140 2.52 18.08 6.66
C ALA A 140 1.02 17.92 6.45
N GLU A 141 0.23 18.28 7.43
CA GLU A 141 -1.22 18.34 7.36
C GLU A 141 -1.71 19.61 8.02
N GLY A 142 -2.73 20.24 7.46
CA GLY A 142 -3.43 21.36 8.07
C GLY A 142 -4.90 21.34 7.73
N GLY A 143 -5.72 21.90 8.61
CA GLY A 143 -7.15 21.88 8.35
C GLY A 143 -7.97 22.78 9.27
N TYR A 144 -9.24 22.86 8.93
CA TYR A 144 -10.25 23.63 9.62
C TYR A 144 -11.38 22.72 10.08
N ILE A 145 -11.74 22.80 11.34
CA ILE A 145 -12.84 22.08 11.96
C ILE A 145 -13.90 23.07 12.42
N PHE A 146 -15.16 22.83 12.07
CA PHE A 146 -16.28 23.64 12.50
C PHE A 146 -17.42 22.80 13.07
N ARG A 147 -18.14 23.36 14.04
CA ARG A 147 -19.25 22.72 14.74
C ARG A 147 -20.33 23.76 15.02
N PHE A 148 -21.32 23.85 14.14
CA PHE A 148 -22.51 24.68 14.32
C PHE A 148 -23.73 23.85 14.70
N SER A 149 -24.80 24.51 15.10
CA SER A 149 -26.06 23.81 15.32
C SER A 149 -26.56 23.22 13.99
N GLY A 150 -26.69 21.91 13.93
CA GLY A 150 -27.16 21.19 12.74
C GLY A 150 -26.12 20.86 11.68
N ILE A 151 -24.91 21.47 11.70
CA ILE A 151 -23.84 21.12 10.76
C ILE A 151 -22.47 21.12 11.44
N SER A 152 -21.68 20.08 11.16
CA SER A 152 -20.29 20.00 11.57
C SER A 152 -19.46 19.47 10.41
N GLY A 153 -18.18 19.83 10.37
CA GLY A 153 -17.31 19.33 9.30
C GLY A 153 -15.84 19.60 9.57
N ARG A 154 -15.03 19.00 8.73
CA ARG A 154 -13.59 19.15 8.67
C ARG A 154 -13.16 19.28 7.21
N LEU A 155 -12.36 20.29 6.93
CA LEU A 155 -11.62 20.42 5.68
C LEU A 155 -10.13 20.29 6.03
N SER A 156 -9.42 19.42 5.34
CA SER A 156 -7.98 19.24 5.52
C SER A 156 -7.24 19.21 4.17
N ALA A 157 -5.97 19.62 4.21
CA ALA A 157 -5.02 19.43 3.14
C ALA A 157 -3.78 18.76 3.70
N TYR A 158 -3.20 17.84 2.93
CA TYR A 158 -2.03 17.09 3.35
C TYR A 158 -0.99 16.98 2.24
N TYR A 159 0.24 16.78 2.68
CA TYR A 159 1.40 16.51 1.84
C TYR A 159 2.28 15.49 2.55
N SER A 160 2.71 14.43 1.84
CA SER A 160 3.65 13.44 2.34
C SER A 160 4.64 13.08 1.24
N GLN A 161 5.93 13.11 1.58
CA GLN A 161 7.04 12.69 0.72
C GLN A 161 7.69 11.46 1.34
N PHE A 162 7.90 10.44 0.54
CA PHE A 162 8.60 9.20 0.88
C PHE A 162 9.83 9.10 -0.01
N ASP A 163 10.99 8.87 0.58
CA ASP A 163 12.26 8.75 -0.13
C ASP A 163 13.01 7.51 0.32
N ASP A 164 13.90 7.02 -0.53
CA ASP A 164 14.76 5.86 -0.30
C ASP A 164 14.01 4.54 -0.02
N GLN A 165 12.84 4.34 -0.63
CA GLN A 165 12.10 3.07 -0.51
C GLN A 165 12.76 1.97 -1.35
N ILE A 166 12.63 0.73 -0.89
CA ILE A 166 13.13 -0.47 -1.58
C ILE A 166 11.98 -1.45 -1.77
N GLU A 167 11.88 -2.01 -2.97
CA GLU A 167 10.97 -3.10 -3.31
C GLU A 167 11.78 -4.26 -3.91
N ASN A 168 11.42 -5.49 -3.55
CA ASN A 168 12.02 -6.70 -4.10
C ASN A 168 10.91 -7.65 -4.53
N ILE A 169 10.88 -7.97 -5.81
CA ILE A 169 9.94 -8.92 -6.41
C ILE A 169 10.70 -10.02 -7.15
N SER A 170 10.18 -11.24 -7.07
CA SER A 170 10.72 -12.37 -7.81
C SER A 170 9.70 -12.85 -8.81
N TYR A 171 10.07 -12.97 -10.08
CA TYR A 171 9.19 -13.44 -11.13
C TYR A 171 9.95 -14.21 -12.21
N TYR A 172 9.23 -14.95 -13.08
CA TYR A 172 9.81 -15.64 -14.22
C TYR A 172 10.03 -14.68 -15.37
N HIS A 173 11.30 -14.47 -15.75
CA HIS A 173 11.70 -13.60 -16.85
C HIS A 173 11.75 -14.40 -18.15
N ASP A 174 10.93 -14.06 -19.14
CA ASP A 174 10.75 -14.86 -20.35
C ASP A 174 12.01 -14.92 -21.24
N GLU A 175 12.73 -13.82 -21.42
CA GLU A 175 13.96 -13.81 -22.23
C GLU A 175 15.08 -14.62 -21.59
N LEU A 176 15.23 -14.52 -20.26
CA LEU A 176 16.25 -15.24 -19.51
C LEU A 176 15.84 -16.69 -19.21
N ARG A 177 14.57 -17.03 -19.44
CA ARG A 177 13.96 -18.35 -19.19
C ARG A 177 14.24 -18.89 -17.79
N THR A 178 14.19 -17.99 -16.80
CA THR A 178 14.49 -18.31 -15.42
C THR A 178 13.80 -17.33 -14.47
N PHE A 179 13.72 -17.70 -13.20
CA PHE A 179 13.34 -16.74 -12.16
C PHE A 179 14.43 -15.70 -11.91
N VAL A 180 14.02 -14.47 -11.76
CA VAL A 180 14.88 -13.34 -11.39
C VAL A 180 14.38 -12.71 -10.10
N ASN A 181 15.30 -12.11 -9.35
CA ASN A 181 14.99 -11.20 -8.26
C ASN A 181 15.25 -9.79 -8.78
N TYR A 182 14.20 -8.99 -8.79
CA TYR A 182 14.18 -7.63 -9.29
C TYR A 182 14.09 -6.70 -8.08
N VAL A 183 15.22 -6.13 -7.70
CA VAL A 183 15.33 -5.24 -6.56
C VAL A 183 15.37 -3.81 -7.05
N THR A 184 14.35 -3.05 -6.71
CA THR A 184 14.26 -1.62 -7.03
C THR A 184 14.58 -0.83 -5.78
N SER A 185 15.54 0.06 -5.87
CA SER A 185 15.99 0.97 -4.80
C SER A 185 15.84 2.43 -5.20
N ASP A 186 15.98 3.33 -4.23
CA ASP A 186 15.80 4.77 -4.42
C ASP A 186 14.41 5.12 -4.97
N ILE A 187 13.37 4.45 -4.48
CA ILE A 187 12.00 4.77 -4.88
C ILE A 187 11.52 5.96 -4.05
N SER A 188 11.12 7.04 -4.74
CA SER A 188 10.53 8.22 -4.10
C SER A 188 9.10 8.43 -4.56
N LYS A 189 8.19 8.71 -3.60
CA LYS A 189 6.75 8.90 -3.83
C LYS A 189 6.26 10.15 -3.11
N ARG A 190 5.30 10.83 -3.69
CA ARG A 190 4.62 11.97 -3.07
C ARG A 190 3.12 11.74 -3.06
N HIS A 191 2.51 11.93 -1.91
CA HIS A 191 1.07 11.93 -1.73
C HIS A 191 0.65 13.33 -1.27
N SER A 192 -0.26 13.96 -1.98
CA SER A 192 -0.82 15.25 -1.60
C SER A 192 -2.29 15.30 -1.97
N GLY A 193 -3.09 16.00 -1.17
CA GLY A 193 -4.51 16.05 -1.43
C GLY A 193 -5.27 16.94 -0.46
N VAL A 194 -6.59 16.97 -0.67
CA VAL A 194 -7.57 17.62 0.17
C VAL A 194 -8.67 16.65 0.54
N GLU A 195 -9.19 16.80 1.75
CA GLU A 195 -10.29 16.00 2.26
C GLU A 195 -11.36 16.89 2.88
N LEU A 196 -12.61 16.56 2.66
CA LEU A 196 -13.78 17.20 3.25
C LEU A 196 -14.67 16.14 3.89
N GLY A 197 -15.00 16.33 5.18
CA GLY A 197 -16.02 15.57 5.87
C GLY A 197 -17.10 16.50 6.40
N LEU A 198 -18.36 16.18 6.14
CA LEU A 198 -19.53 16.94 6.56
C LEU A 198 -20.55 16.02 7.23
N ASN A 199 -21.14 16.48 8.29
CA ASN A 199 -22.32 15.89 8.89
C ASN A 199 -23.37 16.97 9.12
N THR A 200 -24.57 16.79 8.57
CA THR A 200 -25.66 17.77 8.62
C THR A 200 -26.91 17.12 9.20
N LYS A 201 -27.41 17.64 10.31
CA LYS A 201 -28.70 17.29 10.89
C LYS A 201 -29.78 18.15 10.23
N VAL A 202 -30.53 17.58 9.30
CA VAL A 202 -31.62 18.26 8.59
C VAL A 202 -32.84 18.38 9.48
N SER A 203 -33.09 17.34 10.30
CA SER A 203 -34.14 17.32 11.31
C SER A 203 -33.69 16.51 12.53
N THR A 204 -34.57 16.33 13.51
CA THR A 204 -34.33 15.45 14.66
C THR A 204 -34.20 13.97 14.28
N THR A 205 -34.74 13.58 13.13
CA THR A 205 -34.79 12.21 12.66
C THR A 205 -33.92 11.96 11.42
N PHE A 206 -33.53 13.02 10.68
CA PHE A 206 -32.85 12.88 9.40
C PHE A 206 -31.51 13.63 9.38
N SER A 207 -30.45 12.94 8.98
CA SER A 207 -29.11 13.52 8.77
C SER A 207 -28.52 13.09 7.43
N ILE A 208 -27.63 13.93 6.93
CA ILE A 208 -26.83 13.70 5.71
C ILE A 208 -25.36 13.75 6.10
N GLU A 209 -24.60 12.78 5.64
CA GLU A 209 -23.15 12.71 5.77
C GLU A 209 -22.52 12.77 4.40
N ALA A 210 -21.44 13.53 4.25
CA ALA A 210 -20.67 13.57 3.01
C ALA A 210 -19.19 13.51 3.34
N ALA A 211 -18.44 12.71 2.59
CA ALA A 211 -16.99 12.75 2.60
C ALA A 211 -16.47 12.80 1.17
N LEU A 212 -15.42 13.58 0.96
CA LEU A 212 -14.70 13.71 -0.29
C LEU A 212 -13.21 13.68 -0.02
N ALA A 213 -12.47 12.84 -0.74
CA ALA A 213 -11.03 12.85 -0.81
C ALA A 213 -10.61 13.03 -2.27
N TYR A 214 -9.74 14.02 -2.51
CA TYR A 214 -9.12 14.25 -3.80
C TYR A 214 -7.62 14.33 -3.61
N GLY A 215 -6.89 13.36 -4.17
CA GLY A 215 -5.46 13.24 -4.03
C GLY A 215 -4.71 13.19 -5.36
N LYS A 216 -3.40 13.42 -5.25
CA LYS A 216 -2.42 13.18 -6.32
C LYS A 216 -1.25 12.43 -5.74
N TYR A 217 -1.17 11.13 -6.03
CA TYR A 217 -0.11 10.23 -5.58
C TYR A 217 0.76 9.86 -6.78
N VAL A 218 2.04 10.25 -6.73
CA VAL A 218 2.96 10.10 -7.86
C VAL A 218 4.34 9.64 -7.41
N TYR A 219 5.01 8.90 -8.26
CA TYR A 219 6.45 8.73 -8.18
C TYR A 219 7.15 10.04 -8.54
N THR A 220 8.18 10.42 -7.78
CA THR A 220 8.86 11.72 -7.94
C THR A 220 10.22 11.63 -8.59
N ASN A 221 10.82 10.44 -8.66
CA ASN A 221 12.12 10.20 -9.27
C ASN A 221 12.11 9.04 -10.27
N ARG A 222 13.29 8.67 -10.71
CA ARG A 222 13.57 7.51 -11.56
C ARG A 222 14.40 6.53 -10.74
N PRO A 223 13.79 5.57 -10.06
CA PRO A 223 14.50 4.60 -9.26
C PRO A 223 15.42 3.71 -10.11
N VAL A 224 16.29 2.97 -9.46
CA VAL A 224 17.22 2.05 -10.11
C VAL A 224 16.92 0.61 -9.69
N ALA A 225 17.09 -0.33 -10.61
CA ALA A 225 16.93 -1.74 -10.35
C ALA A 225 18.25 -2.50 -10.48
N THR A 226 18.41 -3.50 -9.62
CA THR A 226 19.40 -4.57 -9.74
C THR A 226 18.66 -5.88 -9.99
N ILE A 227 18.98 -6.55 -11.08
CA ILE A 227 18.35 -7.80 -11.50
C ILE A 227 19.35 -8.92 -11.31
N THR A 228 19.00 -9.92 -10.50
CA THR A 228 19.82 -11.12 -10.30
C THR A 228 19.03 -12.35 -10.69
N GLN A 229 19.72 -13.32 -11.30
CA GLN A 229 19.14 -14.60 -11.62
C GLN A 229 19.05 -15.47 -10.36
N ASP A 230 17.87 -15.99 -10.04
CA ASP A 230 17.61 -16.67 -8.76
C ASP A 230 18.50 -17.91 -8.55
N ASN A 231 18.74 -18.67 -9.58
CA ASN A 231 19.52 -19.91 -9.53
C ASN A 231 20.99 -19.73 -10.02
N SER A 232 21.50 -18.50 -10.02
CA SER A 232 22.86 -18.17 -10.46
C SER A 232 23.43 -17.04 -9.61
N SER A 233 24.76 -17.00 -9.47
CA SER A 233 25.45 -15.83 -8.87
C SER A 233 25.57 -14.65 -9.82
N LYS A 234 25.04 -14.77 -11.05
CA LYS A 234 25.14 -13.73 -12.06
C LYS A 234 24.22 -12.58 -11.76
N VAL A 235 24.77 -11.38 -11.66
CA VAL A 235 24.02 -10.13 -11.79
C VAL A 235 23.70 -9.98 -13.28
N VAL A 236 22.42 -9.86 -13.62
CA VAL A 236 21.93 -9.70 -15.00
C VAL A 236 22.07 -8.26 -15.44
N ASP A 237 21.67 -7.34 -14.55
CA ASP A 237 21.72 -5.90 -14.78
C ASP A 237 21.88 -5.19 -13.44
N GLU A 238 22.68 -4.14 -13.38
CA GLU A 238 22.90 -3.34 -12.19
C GLU A 238 22.76 -1.85 -12.54
N GLY A 239 21.98 -1.14 -11.72
CA GLY A 239 21.74 0.29 -11.95
C GLY A 239 20.78 0.59 -13.12
N LYS A 240 19.93 -0.36 -13.51
CA LYS A 240 18.93 -0.19 -14.57
C LYS A 240 17.93 0.90 -14.18
N VAL A 241 17.90 2.00 -14.93
CA VAL A 241 17.02 3.14 -14.65
C VAL A 241 15.58 2.82 -15.04
N ILE A 242 14.66 3.08 -14.11
CA ILE A 242 13.21 2.92 -14.32
C ILE A 242 12.57 4.30 -14.43
N TYR A 243 11.90 4.56 -15.56
CA TYR A 243 11.30 5.86 -15.87
C TYR A 243 9.92 6.06 -15.23
N LEU A 244 9.87 6.01 -13.88
CA LEU A 244 8.61 6.14 -13.12
C LEU A 244 8.22 7.56 -12.76
N LYS A 245 9.09 8.55 -12.94
CA LYS A 245 8.78 9.93 -12.57
C LYS A 245 7.45 10.39 -13.19
N ASN A 246 6.54 10.89 -12.34
CA ASN A 246 5.18 11.34 -12.65
C ASN A 246 4.14 10.25 -12.90
N TYR A 247 4.49 8.96 -12.88
CA TYR A 247 3.48 7.90 -12.84
C TYR A 247 2.67 7.96 -11.55
N ARG A 248 1.43 7.56 -11.62
CA ARG A 248 0.55 7.48 -10.47
C ARG A 248 0.90 6.28 -9.61
N VAL A 249 0.87 6.44 -8.29
CA VAL A 249 0.99 5.34 -7.35
C VAL A 249 -0.29 4.51 -7.41
N PRO A 250 -0.21 3.20 -7.68
CA PRO A 250 -1.38 2.35 -7.84
C PRO A 250 -1.98 1.88 -6.51
N GLY A 251 -3.07 1.13 -6.59
CA GLY A 251 -3.64 0.35 -5.50
C GLY A 251 -4.67 1.09 -4.63
N VAL A 252 -4.87 2.40 -4.86
CA VAL A 252 -5.90 3.18 -4.18
C VAL A 252 -6.51 4.22 -5.13
N PRO A 253 -7.82 4.46 -5.10
CA PRO A 253 -8.44 5.55 -5.85
C PRO A 253 -7.94 6.89 -5.30
N GLN A 254 -7.51 7.79 -6.20
CA GLN A 254 -7.03 9.11 -5.82
C GLN A 254 -8.18 10.13 -5.70
N THR A 255 -9.37 9.73 -6.13
CA THR A 255 -10.63 10.44 -5.86
C THR A 255 -11.62 9.45 -5.27
N ALA A 256 -12.13 9.75 -4.08
CA ALA A 256 -13.18 8.98 -3.43
C ALA A 256 -14.20 9.92 -2.80
N ALA A 257 -15.46 9.62 -2.97
CA ALA A 257 -16.55 10.37 -2.35
C ALA A 257 -17.63 9.43 -1.81
N THR A 258 -18.25 9.81 -0.72
CA THR A 258 -19.45 9.15 -0.22
C THR A 258 -20.51 10.18 0.16
N LEU A 259 -21.77 9.86 -0.10
CA LEU A 259 -22.92 10.61 0.35
C LEU A 259 -23.86 9.65 1.06
N GLY A 260 -24.03 9.87 2.36
CA GLY A 260 -24.85 9.06 3.25
C GLY A 260 -26.12 9.78 3.67
N PHE A 261 -27.21 9.05 3.72
CA PHE A 261 -28.53 9.49 4.20
C PHE A 261 -28.93 8.62 5.37
N ASN A 262 -29.19 9.20 6.53
CA ASN A 262 -29.57 8.47 7.73
C ASN A 262 -30.91 8.98 8.25
N TYR A 263 -31.85 8.07 8.42
CA TYR A 263 -33.14 8.33 9.05
C TYR A 263 -33.33 7.46 10.30
N ASN A 264 -33.58 8.11 11.43
CA ASN A 264 -33.87 7.44 12.70
C ASN A 264 -35.28 7.77 13.15
N SER A 265 -36.17 6.79 13.09
CA SER A 265 -37.56 6.94 13.50
C SER A 265 -37.70 6.98 15.03
N PRO A 266 -38.64 7.78 15.58
CA PRO A 266 -39.04 7.66 16.96
C PRO A 266 -39.60 6.27 17.34
N ASP A 267 -40.04 5.49 16.36
CA ASP A 267 -40.64 4.16 16.55
C ASP A 267 -39.59 3.02 16.46
N PHE A 268 -38.35 3.33 16.83
CA PHE A 268 -37.23 2.38 16.99
C PHE A 268 -36.83 1.63 15.71
N TRP A 269 -37.00 2.23 14.56
CA TRP A 269 -36.39 1.74 13.30
C TRP A 269 -35.50 2.82 12.68
N PHE A 270 -34.54 2.38 11.91
CA PHE A 270 -33.66 3.27 11.19
C PHE A 270 -33.40 2.79 9.78
N LEU A 271 -33.02 3.71 8.94
CA LEU A 271 -32.69 3.50 7.54
C LEU A 271 -31.44 4.32 7.19
N SER A 272 -30.48 3.69 6.56
CA SER A 272 -29.29 4.37 6.01
C SER A 272 -29.08 3.93 4.56
N ALA A 273 -28.68 4.86 3.72
CA ALA A 273 -28.24 4.60 2.36
C ALA A 273 -26.97 5.38 2.09
N ASN A 274 -25.95 4.74 1.51
CA ASN A 274 -24.70 5.37 1.14
C ASN A 274 -24.46 5.19 -0.36
N VAL A 275 -24.11 6.28 -1.04
CA VAL A 275 -23.62 6.28 -2.42
C VAL A 275 -22.12 6.54 -2.38
N ASN A 276 -21.31 5.59 -2.85
CA ASN A 276 -19.88 5.68 -2.89
C ASN A 276 -19.40 5.82 -4.34
N TYR A 277 -18.48 6.74 -4.59
CA TYR A 277 -17.87 7.00 -5.89
C TYR A 277 -16.36 6.90 -5.79
N PHE A 278 -15.73 6.26 -6.78
CA PHE A 278 -14.29 6.08 -6.87
C PHE A 278 -13.79 6.39 -8.28
N ASP A 279 -12.69 7.12 -8.37
CA ASP A 279 -12.03 7.46 -9.63
C ASP A 279 -10.53 7.61 -9.44
N GLN A 280 -9.80 7.74 -10.54
CA GLN A 280 -8.34 7.87 -10.57
C GLN A 280 -7.62 6.73 -9.82
N ASN A 281 -8.12 5.52 -9.95
CA ASN A 281 -7.40 4.31 -9.57
C ASN A 281 -6.59 3.82 -10.78
N TYR A 282 -5.35 3.38 -10.55
CA TYR A 282 -4.41 3.01 -11.60
C TYR A 282 -3.92 1.58 -11.41
N VAL A 283 -3.71 0.90 -12.53
CA VAL A 283 -3.12 -0.44 -12.58
C VAL A 283 -1.68 -0.39 -12.09
N ASP A 284 -1.29 -1.39 -11.30
CA ASP A 284 0.10 -1.53 -10.83
C ASP A 284 1.04 -1.79 -12.02
N THR A 285 2.15 -1.07 -12.03
CA THR A 285 2.99 -0.88 -13.19
C THR A 285 4.11 -1.91 -13.25
N ASN A 286 4.24 -2.61 -14.36
CA ASN A 286 5.43 -3.39 -14.65
C ASN A 286 6.63 -2.46 -14.90
N PHE A 287 7.62 -2.50 -14.01
CA PHE A 287 8.80 -1.63 -14.07
C PHE A 287 9.70 -1.90 -15.28
N ASP A 288 9.77 -3.14 -15.75
CA ASP A 288 10.54 -3.48 -16.94
C ASP A 288 10.04 -2.79 -18.22
N ARG A 289 8.73 -2.56 -18.33
CA ARG A 289 8.15 -1.77 -19.43
C ARG A 289 8.50 -0.28 -19.36
N ARG A 290 9.02 0.19 -18.24
CA ARG A 290 9.42 1.61 -18.03
C ARG A 290 10.93 1.79 -18.05
N THR A 291 11.61 1.00 -18.90
CA THR A 291 13.06 1.07 -19.10
C THR A 291 13.39 1.45 -20.55
N ALA A 292 14.62 1.89 -20.81
CA ALA A 292 15.05 2.23 -22.15
C ALA A 292 14.91 1.03 -23.12
N GLY A 293 15.24 -0.19 -22.69
CA GLY A 293 15.13 -1.40 -23.50
C GLY A 293 13.70 -1.77 -23.90
N ALA A 294 12.69 -1.30 -23.18
CA ALA A 294 11.30 -1.57 -23.54
C ALA A 294 10.87 -0.82 -24.82
N VAL A 295 11.52 0.27 -25.15
CA VAL A 295 11.18 1.17 -26.29
C VAL A 295 12.34 1.39 -27.26
N ASP A 296 13.44 0.65 -27.14
CA ASP A 296 14.67 0.85 -27.94
C ASP A 296 14.49 0.66 -29.45
N LEU A 297 13.43 -0.06 -29.87
CA LEU A 297 13.07 -0.30 -31.27
C LEU A 297 11.89 0.56 -31.75
N VAL A 298 11.41 1.50 -30.92
CA VAL A 298 10.23 2.31 -31.21
C VAL A 298 10.63 3.78 -31.16
N ASP A 299 10.73 4.41 -32.33
CA ASP A 299 10.96 5.85 -32.40
C ASP A 299 9.70 6.61 -31.96
N LYS A 300 9.87 7.46 -30.97
CA LYS A 300 8.77 8.26 -30.39
C LYS A 300 8.16 9.24 -31.39
N ASP A 301 8.98 9.82 -32.26
CA ASP A 301 8.55 10.85 -33.20
C ASP A 301 7.93 10.23 -34.45
N GLU A 302 8.40 9.05 -34.87
CA GLU A 302 7.85 8.31 -36.02
C GLU A 302 6.61 7.47 -35.63
N ASN A 303 6.59 6.90 -34.42
CA ASN A 303 5.50 6.05 -33.94
C ASN A 303 5.08 6.37 -32.49
N PRO A 304 4.53 7.57 -32.24
CA PRO A 304 4.16 8.00 -30.90
C PRO A 304 3.07 7.13 -30.26
N GLU A 305 2.13 6.61 -31.03
CA GLU A 305 1.05 5.76 -30.51
C GLU A 305 1.63 4.49 -29.87
N LYS A 306 2.49 3.77 -30.58
CA LYS A 306 3.13 2.56 -30.08
C LYS A 306 4.05 2.85 -28.88
N PHE A 307 4.77 3.96 -28.93
CA PHE A 307 5.62 4.37 -27.82
C PHE A 307 4.79 4.58 -26.55
N TYR A 308 3.70 5.34 -26.62
CA TYR A 308 2.84 5.60 -25.46
C TYR A 308 1.99 4.40 -25.06
N GLU A 309 1.65 3.50 -25.96
CA GLU A 309 1.05 2.19 -25.64
C GLU A 309 1.96 1.36 -24.72
N ILE A 310 3.26 1.30 -25.04
CA ILE A 310 4.24 0.54 -24.26
C ILE A 310 4.41 1.14 -22.86
N ILE A 311 4.68 2.45 -22.76
CA ILE A 311 5.00 3.10 -21.50
C ILE A 311 3.78 3.64 -20.75
N GLY A 312 2.61 3.68 -21.37
CA GLY A 312 1.39 4.22 -20.76
C GLY A 312 0.99 3.48 -19.48
N GLN A 313 0.41 4.21 -18.53
CA GLN A 313 -0.18 3.64 -17.33
C GLN A 313 -1.69 3.58 -17.48
N GLU A 314 -2.25 2.40 -17.29
CA GLU A 314 -3.70 2.20 -17.38
C GLU A 314 -4.41 2.80 -16.16
N LYS A 315 -5.45 3.59 -16.44
CA LYS A 315 -6.39 4.09 -15.45
C LYS A 315 -7.63 3.20 -15.45
N LEU A 316 -8.02 2.71 -14.28
CA LEU A 316 -9.27 1.96 -14.13
C LEU A 316 -10.48 2.88 -14.33
N PRO A 317 -11.60 2.34 -14.82
CA PRO A 317 -12.86 3.10 -14.96
C PRO A 317 -13.30 3.73 -13.64
N SER A 318 -13.96 4.87 -13.71
CA SER A 318 -14.67 5.42 -12.55
C SER A 318 -15.86 4.53 -12.19
N GLN A 319 -16.12 4.36 -10.91
CA GLN A 319 -17.09 3.38 -10.43
C GLN A 319 -17.82 3.89 -9.21
N PHE A 320 -19.03 3.34 -8.99
CA PHE A 320 -19.81 3.67 -7.81
C PHE A 320 -20.54 2.43 -7.27
N THR A 321 -20.86 2.45 -5.98
CA THR A 321 -21.71 1.48 -5.31
C THR A 321 -22.77 2.19 -4.49
N VAL A 322 -23.87 1.51 -4.23
CA VAL A 322 -24.92 1.94 -3.31
C VAL A 322 -25.07 0.87 -2.25
N ASP A 323 -24.96 1.29 -0.98
CA ASP A 323 -25.12 0.40 0.17
C ASP A 323 -26.35 0.82 0.98
N PHE A 324 -27.00 -0.15 1.59
CA PHE A 324 -28.21 0.05 2.35
C PHE A 324 -28.15 -0.66 3.69
N LEU A 325 -28.62 -0.01 4.73
CA LEU A 325 -28.73 -0.55 6.08
C LEU A 325 -30.08 -0.19 6.68
N ALA A 326 -30.81 -1.17 7.18
CA ALA A 326 -32.08 -0.97 7.91
C ALA A 326 -32.09 -1.77 9.20
N GLY A 327 -32.65 -1.22 10.23
CA GLY A 327 -32.81 -1.93 11.50
C GLY A 327 -34.12 -1.59 12.18
N TYR A 328 -34.63 -2.53 12.97
CA TYR A 328 -35.81 -2.39 13.78
C TYR A 328 -35.61 -3.04 15.14
N SER A 329 -36.11 -2.40 16.19
CA SER A 329 -36.11 -2.94 17.55
C SER A 329 -37.51 -2.85 18.13
N TYR A 330 -37.95 -3.94 18.74
CA TYR A 330 -39.28 -4.02 19.39
C TYR A 330 -39.12 -4.44 20.85
N LYS A 331 -39.74 -3.68 21.76
CA LYS A 331 -39.80 -4.02 23.18
C LYS A 331 -41.04 -4.81 23.53
N PHE A 332 -40.84 -6.01 24.03
CA PHE A 332 -41.92 -6.89 24.50
C PHE A 332 -41.72 -7.20 26.00
N GLY A 333 -42.42 -6.53 26.86
CA GLY A 333 -42.26 -6.64 28.30
C GLY A 333 -40.84 -6.22 28.73
N LYS A 334 -40.04 -7.13 29.33
CA LYS A 334 -38.66 -6.92 29.70
C LYS A 334 -37.65 -7.25 28.57
N TYR A 335 -38.13 -7.85 27.50
CA TYR A 335 -37.30 -8.27 26.36
C TYR A 335 -37.26 -7.19 25.29
N ILE A 336 -36.14 -7.05 24.63
CA ILE A 336 -36.00 -6.27 23.40
C ILE A 336 -35.51 -7.23 22.31
N VAL A 337 -36.33 -7.36 21.27
CA VAL A 337 -35.99 -8.12 20.05
C VAL A 337 -35.66 -7.13 18.96
N GLY A 338 -34.58 -7.36 18.22
CA GLY A 338 -34.25 -6.50 17.09
C GLY A 338 -33.48 -7.21 16.01
N GLY A 339 -33.44 -6.58 14.86
CA GLY A 339 -32.70 -7.06 13.70
C GLY A 339 -32.14 -5.90 12.89
N THR A 340 -31.04 -6.17 12.21
CA THR A 340 -30.41 -5.25 11.28
C THR A 340 -30.10 -6.00 9.98
N LEU A 341 -30.59 -5.49 8.86
CA LEU A 341 -30.32 -5.95 7.51
C LEU A 341 -29.33 -4.97 6.85
N SER A 342 -28.22 -5.48 6.38
CA SER A 342 -27.26 -4.75 5.55
C SER A 342 -27.26 -5.34 4.13
N VAL A 343 -27.30 -4.49 3.14
CA VAL A 343 -27.18 -4.86 1.73
C VAL A 343 -26.06 -4.02 1.12
N GLY A 344 -24.94 -4.65 0.81
CA GLY A 344 -23.85 -4.01 0.10
C GLY A 344 -24.01 -4.12 -1.41
N ASN A 345 -23.58 -3.10 -2.14
CA ASN A 345 -23.69 -3.04 -3.60
C ASN A 345 -25.10 -3.37 -4.11
N VAL A 346 -26.11 -2.62 -3.66
CA VAL A 346 -27.55 -2.85 -3.98
C VAL A 346 -27.81 -2.96 -5.49
N LEU A 347 -27.04 -2.24 -6.31
CA LEU A 347 -27.18 -2.21 -7.76
C LEU A 347 -26.55 -3.43 -8.45
N ASP A 348 -25.90 -4.32 -7.68
CA ASP A 348 -25.26 -5.54 -8.19
C ASP A 348 -24.18 -5.25 -9.26
N ASN A 349 -23.38 -4.20 -9.06
CA ASN A 349 -22.29 -3.88 -9.97
C ASN A 349 -21.19 -4.94 -9.87
N GLN A 350 -21.18 -5.91 -10.79
CA GLN A 350 -20.20 -6.99 -10.84
C GLN A 350 -18.93 -6.61 -11.63
N ASP A 351 -18.99 -5.51 -12.38
CA ASP A 351 -17.85 -4.98 -13.14
C ASP A 351 -16.98 -4.03 -12.31
N PHE A 352 -17.20 -3.99 -10.99
CA PHE A 352 -16.43 -3.16 -10.06
C PHE A 352 -15.00 -3.68 -9.92
N ILE A 353 -14.04 -3.05 -10.62
CA ILE A 353 -12.62 -3.38 -10.56
C ILE A 353 -12.00 -2.69 -9.34
N THR A 354 -11.59 -3.47 -8.34
CA THR A 354 -10.97 -2.96 -7.11
C THR A 354 -9.52 -2.57 -7.31
N SER A 355 -8.79 -3.35 -8.11
CA SER A 355 -7.38 -3.13 -8.44
C SER A 355 -6.99 -3.94 -9.67
N GLY A 356 -5.81 -3.68 -10.19
CA GLY A 356 -5.21 -4.43 -11.29
C GLY A 356 -3.69 -4.30 -11.29
N PHE A 357 -3.01 -5.19 -11.99
CA PHE A 357 -1.57 -5.13 -12.18
C PHE A 357 -1.19 -5.55 -13.60
N GLU A 358 -0.20 -4.89 -14.17
CA GLU A 358 0.50 -5.39 -15.35
C GLU A 358 1.32 -6.62 -14.94
N GLN A 359 1.29 -7.66 -15.75
CA GLN A 359 2.13 -8.82 -15.49
C GLN A 359 3.61 -8.42 -15.55
N ASN A 360 4.45 -8.98 -14.66
CA ASN A 360 5.90 -8.78 -14.70
C ASN A 360 6.54 -9.56 -15.87
N ARG A 361 5.95 -9.40 -17.04
CA ARG A 361 6.34 -10.03 -18.30
C ARG A 361 6.16 -9.01 -19.42
N TYR A 362 7.10 -8.97 -20.35
CA TYR A 362 7.02 -8.12 -21.53
C TYR A 362 7.75 -8.74 -22.70
N ASP A 363 7.22 -8.56 -23.91
CA ASP A 363 7.88 -9.02 -25.13
C ASP A 363 8.85 -7.95 -25.65
N PHE A 364 10.10 -8.02 -25.20
CA PHE A 364 11.15 -7.11 -25.63
C PHE A 364 11.52 -7.23 -27.11
N ILE A 365 11.13 -8.31 -27.81
CA ILE A 365 11.45 -8.53 -29.22
C ILE A 365 10.42 -7.87 -30.11
N THR A 366 9.15 -8.21 -29.95
CA THR A 366 8.08 -7.70 -30.82
C THR A 366 7.39 -6.45 -30.30
N LYS A 367 7.69 -6.07 -29.04
CA LYS A 367 7.07 -4.93 -28.33
C LYS A 367 5.54 -5.04 -28.23
N ASP A 368 5.03 -6.28 -28.23
CA ASP A 368 3.60 -6.58 -28.11
C ASP A 368 3.17 -6.50 -26.65
N VAL A 369 2.32 -5.52 -26.33
CA VAL A 369 1.79 -5.30 -24.99
C VAL A 369 0.63 -6.23 -24.66
N ASP A 370 -0.09 -6.72 -25.68
CA ASP A 370 -1.26 -7.58 -25.53
C ASP A 370 -0.90 -9.04 -25.29
N LYS A 371 0.36 -9.40 -25.54
CA LYS A 371 0.87 -10.75 -25.27
C LYS A 371 0.77 -11.12 -23.79
N PHE A 372 0.92 -10.15 -22.88
CA PHE A 372 0.81 -10.32 -21.44
C PHE A 372 -0.11 -9.23 -20.86
N PRO A 373 -1.43 -9.32 -21.10
CA PRO A 373 -2.38 -8.28 -20.68
C PRO A 373 -2.44 -8.14 -19.16
N ALA A 374 -2.84 -6.97 -18.69
CA ALA A 374 -3.07 -6.71 -17.27
C ALA A 374 -4.09 -7.69 -16.68
N LYS A 375 -3.99 -7.92 -15.39
CA LYS A 375 -4.92 -8.74 -14.59
C LYS A 375 -5.67 -7.85 -13.62
N TYR A 376 -6.94 -8.17 -13.39
CA TYR A 376 -7.82 -7.36 -12.57
C TYR A 376 -8.45 -8.18 -11.45
N TRP A 377 -8.69 -7.54 -10.31
CA TRP A 377 -9.51 -8.05 -9.24
C TRP A 377 -10.82 -7.28 -9.20
N TYR A 378 -11.89 -8.04 -9.09
CA TYR A 378 -13.24 -7.50 -9.04
C TYR A 378 -13.76 -7.51 -7.59
N GLY A 379 -14.58 -6.54 -7.27
CA GLY A 379 -15.36 -6.53 -6.04
C GLY A 379 -16.47 -7.60 -6.09
N TYR A 380 -17.02 -7.89 -4.92
CA TYR A 380 -18.20 -8.74 -4.85
C TYR A 380 -19.41 -8.00 -5.41
N GLY A 381 -20.29 -8.72 -6.09
CA GLY A 381 -21.64 -8.26 -6.41
C GLY A 381 -22.46 -7.98 -5.15
N ARG A 382 -23.77 -7.91 -5.29
CA ARG A 382 -24.66 -7.68 -4.15
C ARG A 382 -24.47 -8.71 -3.05
N ASN A 383 -24.32 -8.24 -1.82
CA ASN A 383 -24.17 -9.09 -0.65
C ASN A 383 -25.14 -8.68 0.47
N TYR A 384 -25.47 -9.63 1.34
CA TYR A 384 -26.46 -9.46 2.39
C TYR A 384 -25.89 -9.92 3.72
N SER A 385 -26.23 -9.18 4.79
CA SER A 385 -25.96 -9.58 6.16
C SER A 385 -27.19 -9.29 7.02
N LEU A 386 -27.66 -10.31 7.77
CA LEU A 386 -28.74 -10.18 8.72
C LEU A 386 -28.23 -10.48 10.12
N ASN A 387 -28.39 -9.53 11.01
CA ASN A 387 -28.08 -9.69 12.44
C ASN A 387 -29.38 -9.64 13.23
N LEU A 388 -29.65 -10.64 14.06
CA LEU A 388 -30.79 -10.70 14.97
C LEU A 388 -30.26 -10.73 16.41
N TYR A 389 -30.93 -10.00 17.32
CA TYR A 389 -30.55 -9.96 18.71
C TYR A 389 -31.76 -10.01 19.64
N LEU A 390 -31.56 -10.59 20.82
CA LEU A 390 -32.49 -10.59 21.95
C LEU A 390 -31.74 -10.07 23.18
N ARG A 391 -32.31 -9.08 23.85
CA ARG A 391 -31.88 -8.60 25.17
C ARG A 391 -32.94 -8.90 26.22
N PHE A 392 -32.51 -9.36 27.38
CA PHE A 392 -33.37 -9.74 28.51
C PHE A 392 -32.86 -9.19 29.83
#